data_e9c242686d98d20d71929e0e9c33be06
#
_entry.id   e9c242686d98d20d71929e0e9c33be06
#
_cell.length_a   1.000
_cell.length_b   1.000
_cell.length_c   1.000
_cell.angle_alpha   90.00
_cell.angle_beta   90.00
_cell.angle_gamma   90.00
#
_symmetry.space_group_name_H-M   'P 1'
#
loop_
_entity.id
_entity.type
_entity.pdbx_description
1 polymer ?
#
loop_
_entity_poly.entity_id
_entity_poly.type
_entity_poly.pdbx_seq_one_letter_code
_entity_poly.pdbx_strand_id
1 'polypeptide(L)'
;MEGLNDNCVSIESLVLGACNNFQYFMGIPENVGRISIQECNKIENLIGLPESVDDIELTDLRKFSSLEGCPKELKGDLRITDCKKLLSLKYISSLIIGDCSVTYTGIEHLDMTESKTRIIGYFNVCNNKLVDLSNGPEEVKGNYDCAYNPKLTCLNAQDTLMSGYKKTFDCTKNRRLKTL
;
A
#
# COMPACT_ATOMS: atom_id res chain seq x y z
N MET A 1 0.18 -11.07 -26.22
CA MET A 1 0.48 -9.63 -26.34
C MET A 1 1.99 -9.52 -26.41
N GLU A 2 2.52 -9.03 -27.49
CA GLU A 2 3.91 -8.60 -27.54
C GLU A 2 4.05 -7.45 -26.57
N GLY A 3 5.02 -7.51 -25.64
CA GLY A 3 5.27 -6.48 -24.66
C GLY A 3 5.71 -5.16 -25.29
N LEU A 4 5.90 -4.16 -24.49
CA LEU A 4 6.57 -2.93 -24.92
C LEU A 4 7.94 -3.34 -25.44
N ASN A 5 8.26 -2.92 -26.66
CA ASN A 5 9.41 -3.27 -27.47
C ASN A 5 10.68 -3.54 -26.63
N ASP A 6 11.41 -4.61 -26.92
CA ASP A 6 12.64 -5.07 -26.23
C ASP A 6 13.73 -4.00 -26.01
N ASN A 7 13.59 -2.84 -26.65
CA ASN A 7 14.50 -1.69 -26.53
C ASN A 7 13.98 -0.62 -25.53
N CYS A 8 12.79 -0.77 -24.93
CA CYS A 8 12.29 0.20 -23.97
C CYS A 8 12.81 -0.16 -22.56
N VAL A 9 13.84 0.56 -22.11
CA VAL A 9 14.48 0.34 -20.80
C VAL A 9 13.71 1.03 -19.67
N SER A 10 12.97 2.09 -19.98
CA SER A 10 12.23 2.86 -18.98
C SER A 10 11.01 3.54 -19.56
N ILE A 11 9.98 3.73 -18.72
CA ILE A 11 8.82 4.58 -19.01
C ILE A 11 8.55 5.49 -17.80
N GLU A 12 8.08 6.71 -18.08
CA GLU A 12 7.74 7.66 -17.04
C GLU A 12 6.48 7.21 -16.27
N SER A 13 5.47 6.72 -17.00
CA SER A 13 4.22 6.32 -16.39
C SER A 13 3.53 5.21 -17.16
N LEU A 14 3.00 4.23 -16.42
CA LEU A 14 2.06 3.21 -16.90
C LEU A 14 0.68 3.49 -16.29
N VAL A 15 -0.29 3.84 -17.13
CA VAL A 15 -1.66 4.11 -16.68
C VAL A 15 -2.62 3.12 -17.32
N LEU A 16 -3.37 2.39 -16.48
CA LEU A 16 -4.38 1.42 -16.89
C LEU A 16 -5.73 1.80 -16.27
N GLY A 17 -6.71 2.15 -17.09
CA GLY A 17 -8.06 2.45 -16.65
C GLY A 17 -9.09 1.52 -17.30
N ALA A 18 -9.97 0.92 -16.51
CA ALA A 18 -11.05 0.03 -16.97
C ALA A 18 -10.58 -1.12 -17.89
N CYS A 19 -9.31 -1.55 -17.76
CA CYS A 19 -8.72 -2.64 -18.55
C CYS A 19 -9.16 -4.00 -17.99
N ASN A 20 -10.44 -4.36 -18.17
CA ASN A 20 -11.07 -5.51 -17.52
C ASN A 20 -10.53 -6.89 -17.94
N ASN A 21 -9.67 -6.98 -18.94
CA ASN A 21 -8.99 -8.20 -19.35
C ASN A 21 -7.52 -8.27 -18.95
N PHE A 22 -6.97 -7.16 -18.42
CA PHE A 22 -5.59 -7.13 -17.95
C PHE A 22 -5.46 -7.90 -16.63
N GLN A 23 -4.49 -8.83 -16.57
CA GLN A 23 -4.29 -9.73 -15.44
C GLN A 23 -2.84 -9.81 -14.97
N TYR A 24 -1.87 -9.62 -15.88
CA TYR A 24 -0.45 -9.92 -15.64
C TYR A 24 0.44 -8.79 -16.11
N PHE A 25 1.45 -8.49 -15.32
CA PHE A 25 2.44 -7.43 -15.58
C PHE A 25 3.64 -7.96 -16.39
N MET A 26 3.38 -8.61 -17.52
CA MET A 26 4.45 -9.15 -18.37
C MET A 26 4.87 -8.15 -19.45
N GLY A 27 6.18 -8.03 -19.71
CA GLY A 27 6.73 -7.16 -20.74
C GLY A 27 6.69 -5.67 -20.39
N ILE A 28 6.64 -5.34 -19.09
CA ILE A 28 6.81 -3.98 -18.60
C ILE A 28 8.32 -3.69 -18.54
N PRO A 29 8.79 -2.48 -18.93
CA PRO A 29 10.18 -2.08 -18.79
C PRO A 29 10.72 -2.22 -17.37
N GLU A 30 12.04 -2.39 -17.23
CA GLU A 30 12.69 -2.57 -15.93
C GLU A 30 12.54 -1.37 -14.98
N ASN A 31 12.37 -0.17 -15.55
CA ASN A 31 12.23 1.06 -14.78
C ASN A 31 10.92 1.77 -15.13
N VAL A 32 10.08 2.00 -14.14
CA VAL A 32 8.80 2.70 -14.28
C VAL A 32 8.71 3.79 -13.22
N GLY A 33 8.55 5.04 -13.63
CA GLY A 33 8.38 6.14 -12.68
C GLY A 33 7.07 5.98 -11.89
N ARG A 34 5.93 5.83 -12.57
CA ARG A 34 4.63 5.69 -11.91
C ARG A 34 3.80 4.58 -12.54
N ILE A 35 3.14 3.81 -11.68
CA ILE A 35 2.11 2.85 -12.08
C ILE A 35 0.77 3.32 -11.47
N SER A 36 -0.22 3.60 -12.31
CA SER A 36 -1.57 3.97 -11.89
C SER A 36 -2.59 3.03 -12.53
N ILE A 37 -3.33 2.30 -11.71
CA ILE A 37 -4.27 1.27 -12.17
C ILE A 37 -5.61 1.50 -11.51
N GLN A 38 -6.64 1.68 -12.34
CA GLN A 38 -7.99 1.93 -11.87
C GLN A 38 -9.00 1.00 -12.57
N GLU A 39 -9.95 0.46 -11.80
CA GLU A 39 -11.07 -0.35 -12.32
C GLU A 39 -10.67 -1.56 -13.17
N CYS A 40 -9.45 -2.08 -13.01
CA CYS A 40 -8.95 -3.26 -13.70
C CYS A 40 -9.30 -4.53 -12.90
N ASN A 41 -10.48 -5.06 -13.11
CA ASN A 41 -11.16 -6.00 -12.22
C ASN A 41 -10.63 -7.44 -12.22
N LYS A 42 -9.60 -7.77 -13.00
CA LYS A 42 -8.98 -9.10 -13.00
C LYS A 42 -7.62 -9.15 -12.30
N ILE A 43 -7.05 -8.02 -11.91
CA ILE A 43 -5.80 -7.96 -11.17
C ILE A 43 -6.03 -8.48 -9.74
N GLU A 44 -5.24 -9.47 -9.33
CA GLU A 44 -5.32 -10.11 -8.01
C GLU A 44 -4.12 -9.80 -7.13
N ASN A 45 -2.96 -9.52 -7.73
CA ASN A 45 -1.68 -9.24 -7.08
C ASN A 45 -0.78 -8.39 -8.00
N LEU A 46 0.47 -8.18 -7.59
CA LEU A 46 1.47 -7.37 -8.31
C LEU A 46 2.60 -8.21 -8.94
N ILE A 47 2.45 -9.53 -9.03
CA ILE A 47 3.47 -10.41 -9.62
C ILE A 47 3.76 -9.98 -11.06
N GLY A 48 5.04 -9.79 -11.35
CA GLY A 48 5.53 -9.36 -12.66
C GLY A 48 5.76 -7.86 -12.78
N LEU A 49 5.51 -7.07 -11.71
CA LEU A 49 6.01 -5.69 -11.66
C LEU A 49 7.54 -5.67 -11.64
N PRO A 50 8.17 -4.68 -12.26
CA PRO A 50 9.62 -4.48 -12.17
C PRO A 50 10.01 -4.06 -10.75
N GLU A 51 11.24 -4.37 -10.35
CA GLU A 51 11.77 -3.95 -9.03
C GLU A 51 12.00 -2.43 -8.92
N SER A 52 12.15 -1.72 -10.03
CA SER A 52 12.36 -0.27 -10.07
C SER A 52 11.06 0.45 -10.45
N VAL A 53 10.25 0.73 -9.45
CA VAL A 53 9.04 1.56 -9.57
C VAL A 53 9.13 2.66 -8.52
N ASP A 54 8.83 3.91 -8.91
CA ASP A 54 8.84 5.02 -7.96
C ASP A 54 7.49 5.12 -7.23
N ASP A 55 6.38 5.25 -7.97
CA ASP A 55 5.03 5.40 -7.41
C ASP A 55 4.09 4.27 -7.83
N ILE A 56 3.26 3.80 -6.90
CA ILE A 56 2.17 2.85 -7.19
C ILE A 56 0.85 3.42 -6.69
N GLU A 57 -0.14 3.49 -7.58
CA GLU A 57 -1.51 3.87 -7.27
C GLU A 57 -2.51 2.83 -7.80
N LEU A 58 -3.30 2.27 -6.89
CA LEU A 58 -4.29 1.22 -7.18
C LEU A 58 -5.67 1.67 -6.68
N THR A 59 -6.66 1.75 -7.57
CA THR A 59 -7.99 2.24 -7.21
C THR A 59 -9.09 1.34 -7.77
N ASP A 60 -10.07 1.00 -6.94
CA ASP A 60 -11.25 0.17 -7.27
C ASP A 60 -10.89 -1.13 -8.02
N LEU A 61 -9.95 -1.90 -7.47
CA LEU A 61 -9.57 -3.21 -8.00
C LEU A 61 -10.33 -4.31 -7.25
N ARG A 62 -11.44 -4.78 -7.83
CA ARG A 62 -12.40 -5.67 -7.13
C ARG A 62 -11.86 -7.05 -6.76
N LYS A 63 -10.83 -7.54 -7.44
CA LYS A 63 -10.19 -8.84 -7.16
C LYS A 63 -8.86 -8.73 -6.44
N PHE A 64 -8.29 -7.54 -6.35
CA PHE A 64 -6.99 -7.31 -5.73
C PHE A 64 -7.00 -7.72 -4.26
N SER A 65 -6.22 -8.74 -3.93
CA SER A 65 -6.24 -9.39 -2.63
C SER A 65 -4.85 -9.55 -1.99
N SER A 66 -3.77 -9.29 -2.74
CA SER A 66 -2.41 -9.48 -2.27
C SER A 66 -1.46 -8.42 -2.84
N LEU A 67 -0.49 -7.99 -2.04
CA LEU A 67 0.64 -7.17 -2.46
C LEU A 67 1.82 -8.02 -2.97
N GLU A 68 1.64 -9.32 -3.15
CA GLU A 68 2.69 -10.19 -3.69
C GLU A 68 3.18 -9.68 -5.03
N GLY A 69 4.51 -9.51 -5.18
CA GLY A 69 5.13 -8.85 -6.33
C GLY A 69 5.31 -7.33 -6.17
N CYS A 70 4.95 -6.76 -5.01
CA CYS A 70 5.28 -5.37 -4.73
C CYS A 70 6.82 -5.18 -4.68
N PRO A 71 7.39 -4.16 -5.34
CA PRO A 71 8.81 -3.84 -5.26
C PRO A 71 9.27 -3.69 -3.82
N LYS A 72 10.51 -4.09 -3.50
CA LYS A 72 11.05 -3.98 -2.14
C LYS A 72 11.18 -2.55 -1.66
N GLU A 73 11.46 -1.63 -2.58
CA GLU A 73 11.64 -0.21 -2.30
C GLU A 73 10.82 0.62 -3.28
N LEU A 74 10.12 1.62 -2.78
CA LEU A 74 9.47 2.69 -3.55
C LEU A 74 10.12 4.01 -3.23
N LYS A 75 10.57 4.74 -4.25
CA LYS A 75 11.16 6.08 -4.07
C LYS A 75 10.09 7.17 -3.88
N GLY A 76 8.87 6.89 -4.29
CA GLY A 76 7.71 7.75 -4.15
C GLY A 76 6.65 7.11 -3.25
N ASP A 77 5.40 7.20 -3.68
CA ASP A 77 4.23 6.88 -2.89
C ASP A 77 3.64 5.50 -3.20
N LEU A 78 3.04 4.91 -2.18
CA LEU A 78 2.12 3.78 -2.32
C LEU A 78 0.70 4.23 -1.95
N ARG A 79 -0.22 4.26 -2.93
CA ARG A 79 -1.62 4.60 -2.71
C ARG A 79 -2.53 3.46 -3.15
N ILE A 80 -3.35 2.96 -2.22
CA ILE A 80 -4.32 1.89 -2.48
C ILE A 80 -5.66 2.34 -1.93
N THR A 81 -6.67 2.45 -2.80
CA THR A 81 -8.00 2.92 -2.42
C THR A 81 -9.08 2.02 -3.00
N ASP A 82 -10.13 1.75 -2.22
CA ASP A 82 -11.31 0.96 -2.63
C ASP A 82 -11.01 -0.48 -3.09
N CYS A 83 -9.90 -1.07 -2.67
CA CYS A 83 -9.56 -2.47 -2.92
C CYS A 83 -10.11 -3.38 -1.80
N LYS A 84 -11.41 -3.68 -1.83
CA LYS A 84 -12.14 -4.33 -0.71
C LYS A 84 -11.71 -5.76 -0.38
N LYS A 85 -11.03 -6.46 -1.29
CA LYS A 85 -10.52 -7.81 -1.06
C LYS A 85 -9.10 -7.84 -0.48
N LEU A 86 -8.41 -6.71 -0.44
CA LEU A 86 -7.13 -6.61 0.26
C LEU A 86 -7.40 -6.67 1.77
N LEU A 87 -6.99 -7.75 2.43
CA LEU A 87 -7.29 -8.03 3.84
C LEU A 87 -6.08 -7.81 4.76
N SER A 88 -4.86 -7.75 4.21
CA SER A 88 -3.63 -7.51 4.95
C SER A 88 -2.61 -6.76 4.09
N LEU A 89 -1.56 -6.22 4.72
CA LEU A 89 -0.44 -5.55 4.04
C LEU A 89 0.81 -6.47 3.94
N LYS A 90 0.62 -7.77 4.05
CA LYS A 90 1.70 -8.74 3.80
C LYS A 90 2.28 -8.50 2.40
N TYR A 91 3.60 -8.65 2.26
CA TYR A 91 4.38 -8.37 1.03
C TYR A 91 4.47 -6.89 0.62
N ILE A 92 4.09 -5.96 1.46
CA ILE A 92 4.33 -4.53 1.22
C ILE A 92 5.85 -4.25 1.14
N SER A 93 6.23 -3.18 0.46
CA SER A 93 7.62 -2.71 0.36
C SER A 93 8.29 -2.58 1.73
N SER A 94 9.58 -2.94 1.81
CA SER A 94 10.38 -2.75 3.04
C SER A 94 10.77 -1.28 3.27
N LEU A 95 10.83 -0.48 2.20
CA LEU A 95 11.09 0.96 2.26
C LEU A 95 10.13 1.72 1.34
N ILE A 96 9.45 2.72 1.87
CA ILE A 96 8.64 3.68 1.14
C ILE A 96 9.14 5.07 1.50
N ILE A 97 9.77 5.77 0.52
CA ILE A 97 10.34 7.10 0.76
C ILE A 97 9.25 8.16 0.78
N GLY A 98 8.23 8.01 -0.02
CA GLY A 98 7.04 8.86 -0.02
C GLY A 98 6.01 8.47 1.03
N ASP A 99 4.75 8.77 0.74
CA ASP A 99 3.62 8.44 1.58
C ASP A 99 3.09 7.02 1.31
N CYS A 100 2.62 6.37 2.36
CA CYS A 100 1.88 5.11 2.27
C CYS A 100 0.43 5.33 2.69
N SER A 101 -0.50 5.23 1.74
CA SER A 101 -1.92 5.42 2.00
C SER A 101 -2.72 4.21 1.52
N VAL A 102 -3.32 3.48 2.47
CA VAL A 102 -4.17 2.32 2.20
C VAL A 102 -5.52 2.55 2.84
N THR A 103 -6.51 2.95 2.06
CA THR A 103 -7.80 3.42 2.58
C THR A 103 -8.98 2.74 1.88
N TYR A 104 -10.11 2.66 2.59
CA TYR A 104 -11.33 2.05 2.06
C TYR A 104 -11.14 0.62 1.56
N THR A 105 -10.22 -0.14 2.17
CA THR A 105 -9.97 -1.55 1.85
C THR A 105 -10.66 -2.50 2.82
N GLY A 106 -10.32 -3.77 2.77
CA GLY A 106 -10.81 -4.78 3.69
C GLY A 106 -9.89 -5.10 4.85
N ILE A 107 -8.74 -4.41 4.99
CA ILE A 107 -7.71 -4.79 5.97
C ILE A 107 -8.25 -4.79 7.41
N GLU A 108 -7.98 -5.90 8.10
CA GLU A 108 -8.27 -6.09 9.51
C GLU A 108 -6.99 -6.13 10.36
N HIS A 109 -5.86 -6.49 9.72
CA HIS A 109 -4.52 -6.54 10.31
C HIS A 109 -3.49 -5.94 9.36
N LEU A 110 -2.43 -5.36 9.91
CA LEU A 110 -1.38 -4.73 9.11
C LEU A 110 -0.43 -5.76 8.50
N ASP A 111 0.00 -6.79 9.27
CA ASP A 111 0.83 -7.91 8.82
C ASP A 111 2.15 -7.53 8.12
N MET A 112 2.80 -6.47 8.59
CA MET A 112 4.02 -5.90 7.99
C MET A 112 5.32 -6.44 8.62
N THR A 113 5.24 -7.41 9.52
CA THR A 113 6.39 -7.89 10.32
C THR A 113 7.50 -8.48 9.45
N GLU A 114 7.13 -9.23 8.41
CA GLU A 114 8.13 -9.88 7.54
C GLU A 114 8.88 -8.86 6.67
N SER A 115 8.22 -7.80 6.23
CA SER A 115 8.80 -6.75 5.40
C SER A 115 9.64 -5.76 6.19
N LYS A 116 9.42 -5.64 7.50
CA LYS A 116 10.06 -4.63 8.37
C LYS A 116 9.96 -3.23 7.77
N THR A 117 8.77 -2.88 7.34
CA THR A 117 8.51 -1.69 6.53
C THR A 117 8.88 -0.41 7.26
N ARG A 118 9.63 0.43 6.59
CA ARG A 118 9.93 1.81 7.00
C ARG A 118 9.29 2.80 6.04
N ILE A 119 8.56 3.76 6.58
CA ILE A 119 7.83 4.79 5.82
C ILE A 119 8.43 6.14 6.19
N ILE A 120 9.03 6.82 5.22
CA ILE A 120 9.65 8.13 5.43
C ILE A 120 8.61 9.26 5.40
N GLY A 121 7.59 9.10 4.60
CA GLY A 121 6.44 10.00 4.54
C GLY A 121 5.36 9.69 5.56
N TYR A 122 4.14 10.00 5.22
CA TYR A 122 2.92 9.82 5.98
C TYR A 122 2.41 8.37 5.85
N PHE A 123 1.93 7.79 6.95
CA PHE A 123 1.24 6.50 6.94
C PHE A 123 -0.24 6.67 7.24
N ASN A 124 -1.08 6.33 6.25
CA ASN A 124 -2.52 6.47 6.34
C ASN A 124 -3.23 5.13 6.11
N VAL A 125 -3.89 4.65 7.15
CA VAL A 125 -4.71 3.43 7.12
C VAL A 125 -6.13 3.72 7.63
N CYS A 126 -6.61 4.93 7.38
CA CYS A 126 -7.95 5.32 7.79
C CYS A 126 -9.05 4.64 6.95
N ASN A 127 -10.28 4.65 7.45
CA ASN A 127 -11.45 4.09 6.75
C ASN A 127 -11.31 2.60 6.38
N ASN A 128 -10.75 1.82 7.28
CA ASN A 128 -10.59 0.37 7.12
C ASN A 128 -11.36 -0.41 8.20
N LYS A 129 -10.97 -1.65 8.46
CA LYS A 129 -11.62 -2.53 9.44
C LYS A 129 -10.65 -3.02 10.52
N LEU A 130 -9.53 -2.30 10.71
CA LEU A 130 -8.48 -2.68 11.66
C LEU A 130 -9.05 -2.95 13.05
N VAL A 131 -8.59 -4.03 13.66
CA VAL A 131 -8.96 -4.44 15.03
C VAL A 131 -7.93 -4.01 16.06
N ASP A 132 -6.67 -3.92 15.64
CA ASP A 132 -5.51 -3.39 16.37
C ASP A 132 -4.46 -2.84 15.39
N LEU A 133 -3.35 -2.32 15.90
CA LEU A 133 -2.22 -1.81 15.11
C LEU A 133 -0.96 -2.67 15.28
N SER A 134 -1.10 -3.87 15.82
CA SER A 134 0.03 -4.80 15.93
C SER A 134 0.57 -5.19 14.54
N ASN A 135 1.84 -5.59 14.48
CA ASN A 135 2.51 -5.95 13.23
C ASN A 135 2.48 -4.83 12.18
N GLY A 136 2.46 -3.58 12.63
CA GLY A 136 2.56 -2.40 11.78
C GLY A 136 3.97 -2.14 11.25
N PRO A 137 4.20 -0.96 10.65
CA PRO A 137 5.53 -0.58 10.16
C PRO A 137 6.54 -0.47 11.29
N GLU A 138 7.81 -0.80 11.03
CA GLU A 138 8.91 -0.66 11.98
C GLU A 138 9.19 0.83 12.29
N GLU A 139 9.10 1.69 11.29
CA GLU A 139 9.31 3.13 11.44
C GLU A 139 8.34 3.94 10.57
N VAL A 140 7.79 5.03 11.14
CA VAL A 140 7.07 6.07 10.41
C VAL A 140 7.69 7.42 10.74
N LYS A 141 8.29 8.10 9.75
CA LYS A 141 8.85 9.44 9.94
C LYS A 141 7.84 10.56 9.73
N GLY A 142 6.77 10.32 8.99
CA GLY A 142 5.65 11.22 8.81
C GLY A 142 4.56 11.09 9.90
N ASN A 143 3.38 11.64 9.66
CA ASN A 143 2.23 11.44 10.51
C ASN A 143 1.67 10.02 10.33
N TYR A 144 0.91 9.56 11.33
CA TYR A 144 0.22 8.27 11.28
C TYR A 144 -1.28 8.50 11.48
N ASP A 145 -2.09 8.10 10.51
CA ASP A 145 -3.54 8.20 10.56
C ASP A 145 -4.17 6.81 10.52
N CYS A 146 -4.84 6.43 11.60
CA CYS A 146 -5.66 5.22 11.70
C CYS A 146 -7.11 5.55 12.08
N ALA A 147 -7.58 6.76 11.77
CA ALA A 147 -8.94 7.18 12.06
C ALA A 147 -9.98 6.34 11.29
N TYR A 148 -11.22 6.37 11.76
CA TYR A 148 -12.34 5.68 11.09
C TYR A 148 -12.14 4.17 10.90
N ASN A 149 -11.54 3.49 11.87
CA ASN A 149 -11.49 2.03 11.95
C ASN A 149 -12.48 1.54 13.03
N PRO A 150 -13.73 1.30 12.69
CA PRO A 150 -14.79 1.08 13.68
C PRO A 150 -14.63 -0.20 14.52
N LYS A 151 -13.75 -1.12 14.11
CA LYS A 151 -13.41 -2.33 14.87
C LYS A 151 -12.22 -2.14 15.80
N LEU A 152 -11.45 -1.04 15.67
CA LEU A 152 -10.23 -0.80 16.44
C LEU A 152 -10.54 -0.70 17.94
N THR A 153 -9.93 -1.58 18.73
CA THR A 153 -10.16 -1.68 20.17
C THR A 153 -8.97 -1.25 21.02
N CYS A 154 -7.78 -1.30 20.48
CA CYS A 154 -6.51 -0.93 21.14
C CYS A 154 -5.49 -0.43 20.13
N LEU A 155 -4.54 0.37 20.61
CA LEU A 155 -3.46 0.93 19.81
C LEU A 155 -2.14 0.17 20.03
N ASN A 156 -2.16 -1.15 19.97
CA ASN A 156 -0.95 -1.99 20.14
C ASN A 156 0.04 -1.79 18.98
N ALA A 157 0.59 -0.57 18.87
CA ALA A 157 1.63 -0.21 17.91
C ALA A 157 3.03 -0.38 18.54
N GLN A 158 3.23 -1.47 19.28
CA GLN A 158 4.41 -1.65 20.15
C GLN A 158 5.75 -1.60 19.40
N ASP A 159 5.76 -1.96 18.11
CA ASP A 159 6.98 -2.07 17.33
C ASP A 159 7.19 -0.88 16.38
N THR A 160 6.24 0.05 16.31
CA THR A 160 6.34 1.20 15.41
C THR A 160 7.08 2.36 16.06
N LEU A 161 8.25 2.69 15.55
CA LEU A 161 9.00 3.88 15.95
C LEU A 161 8.51 5.10 15.19
N MET A 162 7.81 6.01 15.87
CA MET A 162 7.51 7.33 15.33
C MET A 162 8.68 8.27 15.61
N SER A 163 9.56 8.43 14.62
CA SER A 163 10.78 9.25 14.76
C SER A 163 10.62 10.63 14.12
N GLY A 164 11.13 11.68 14.79
CA GLY A 164 11.17 13.07 14.29
C GLY A 164 10.29 14.05 15.05
N TYR A 165 10.37 15.33 14.67
CA TYR A 165 9.71 16.45 15.36
C TYR A 165 8.24 16.61 14.98
N LYS A 166 7.36 16.85 15.99
CA LYS A 166 5.94 17.23 15.84
C LYS A 166 5.14 16.32 14.90
N LYS A 167 4.97 15.05 15.28
CA LYS A 167 4.14 14.08 14.57
C LYS A 167 2.73 14.08 15.11
N THR A 168 1.77 13.89 14.22
CA THR A 168 0.38 13.63 14.61
C THR A 168 0.12 12.12 14.48
N PHE A 169 -0.42 11.55 15.54
CA PHE A 169 -1.01 10.22 15.55
C PHE A 169 -2.52 10.41 15.65
N ASP A 170 -3.23 10.23 14.52
CA ASP A 170 -4.68 10.41 14.49
C ASP A 170 -5.38 9.04 14.63
N CYS A 171 -6.07 8.86 15.74
CA CYS A 171 -6.90 7.69 16.02
C CYS A 171 -8.37 8.07 16.25
N THR A 172 -8.81 9.21 15.75
CA THR A 172 -10.18 9.69 15.94
C THR A 172 -11.22 8.81 15.26
N LYS A 173 -12.47 8.92 15.69
CA LYS A 173 -13.60 8.17 15.12
C LYS A 173 -13.51 6.63 15.23
N ASN A 174 -12.65 6.12 16.08
CA ASN A 174 -12.56 4.70 16.43
C ASN A 174 -13.48 4.42 17.62
N ARG A 175 -14.75 4.16 17.35
CA ARG A 175 -15.82 4.12 18.39
C ARG A 175 -15.68 2.98 19.42
N ARG A 176 -14.85 1.98 19.14
CA ARG A 176 -14.59 0.83 20.02
C ARG A 176 -13.27 0.93 20.78
N LEU A 177 -12.48 1.97 20.54
CA LEU A 177 -11.18 2.16 21.19
C LEU A 177 -11.39 2.28 22.72
N LYS A 178 -10.73 1.39 23.48
CA LYS A 178 -10.87 1.29 24.94
C LYS A 178 -9.60 1.70 25.68
N THR A 179 -8.44 1.51 25.05
CA THR A 179 -7.12 1.77 25.65
C THR A 179 -6.19 2.39 24.62
N LEU A 180 -5.31 3.25 25.10
CA LEU A 180 -4.18 3.80 24.33
C LEU A 180 -2.98 2.88 24.48
#